data_ed3632125b8904ef6202a9227d88ad16
#
_entry.id   ed3632125b8904ef6202a9227d88ad16
#
_cell.length_a   1.000
_cell.length_b   1.000
_cell.length_c   1.000
_cell.angle_alpha   90.00
_cell.angle_beta   90.00
_cell.angle_gamma   90.00
#
_symmetry.space_group_name_H-M   'P 1'
#
loop_
_entity.id
_entity.type
_entity.pdbx_description
1 polymer ?
#
loop_
_entity_poly.entity_id
_entity_poly.type
_entity_poly.pdbx_seq_one_letter_code
_entity_poly.pdbx_strand_id
1 'polypeptide(L)'
;MKPYRIPQLAKPYTDYDMIQRHTELPPFSDGRSHLLYIFLNQGSSAEGQSSELYTLVTALAQLGLDTHEGIDRSENDPGGDLMRSRQLKVLAGDYFSSWFYHLLSKRGEVALVGTLSTAIADFNITKAQLYRKMKGMLLSADEYLRYKVQLNRVLFLSFTPKIETALVGLWEKLLAEISLCEALATELRRSNALSQALGSYSYWKMLETASEEEQRLLRGNEIELKDWKKLMMKYKCDSLLTDKLHQCIQSIQGLLQGVKDEGLLTELNALLDVFLLQIEIPGQAAVEG
;
A
#
# COMPACT_ATOMS: atom_id res chain seq x y z
N MET A 1 6.36 3.95 -25.77
CA MET A 1 5.42 4.44 -24.72
C MET A 1 5.87 5.83 -24.27
N LYS A 2 4.98 6.70 -23.74
CA LYS A 2 5.41 7.93 -23.06
C LYS A 2 6.11 7.57 -21.76
N PRO A 3 7.12 8.35 -21.30
CA PRO A 3 7.79 8.07 -20.04
C PRO A 3 6.79 8.16 -18.86
N TYR A 4 6.96 7.29 -17.87
CA TYR A 4 6.18 7.31 -16.64
C TYR A 4 6.51 8.56 -15.83
N ARG A 5 5.50 9.35 -15.47
CA ARG A 5 5.65 10.61 -14.73
C ARG A 5 4.51 10.90 -13.75
N ILE A 6 3.83 9.86 -13.29
CA ILE A 6 2.69 10.04 -12.38
C ILE A 6 3.08 10.73 -11.07
N PRO A 7 4.20 10.44 -10.41
CA PRO A 7 4.63 11.18 -9.22
C PRO A 7 4.76 12.70 -9.49
N GLN A 8 5.30 13.08 -10.65
CA GLN A 8 5.43 14.50 -11.05
C GLN A 8 4.06 15.15 -11.33
N LEU A 9 3.14 14.39 -11.95
CA LEU A 9 1.77 14.87 -12.20
C LEU A 9 0.94 14.94 -10.91
N ALA A 10 1.30 14.17 -9.88
CA ALA A 10 0.66 14.23 -8.57
C ALA A 10 1.11 15.43 -7.72
N LYS A 11 2.33 15.97 -7.94
CA LYS A 11 2.89 17.08 -7.15
C LYS A 11 1.96 18.27 -6.95
N PRO A 12 1.25 18.82 -7.99
CA PRO A 12 0.33 19.94 -7.79
C PRO A 12 -0.78 19.68 -6.77
N TYR A 13 -1.05 18.41 -6.46
CA TYR A 13 -2.07 17.98 -5.50
C TYR A 13 -1.45 17.63 -4.14
N THR A 14 -0.23 17.08 -4.11
CA THR A 14 0.45 16.61 -2.89
C THR A 14 1.29 17.70 -2.23
N ASP A 15 1.84 18.64 -3.02
CA ASP A 15 2.73 19.69 -2.54
C ASP A 15 1.96 20.93 -2.02
N TYR A 16 0.79 20.69 -1.37
CA TYR A 16 0.01 21.76 -0.77
C TYR A 16 0.58 22.11 0.62
N ASP A 17 1.04 23.35 0.78
CA ASP A 17 1.76 23.87 1.97
C ASP A 17 1.11 23.48 3.30
N MET A 18 -0.22 23.63 3.41
CA MET A 18 -0.95 23.35 4.65
C MET A 18 -0.95 21.85 4.99
N ILE A 19 -0.97 20.98 3.97
CA ILE A 19 -0.92 19.55 4.16
C ILE A 19 0.49 19.14 4.58
N GLN A 20 1.50 19.56 3.83
CA GLN A 20 2.90 19.18 4.10
C GLN A 20 3.44 19.67 5.44
N ARG A 21 3.04 20.88 5.88
CA ARG A 21 3.52 21.45 7.14
C ARG A 21 2.91 20.81 8.38
N HIS A 22 1.74 20.22 8.26
CA HIS A 22 0.95 19.79 9.42
C HIS A 22 0.53 18.34 9.37
N THR A 23 0.83 17.62 8.28
CA THR A 23 0.51 16.20 8.15
C THR A 23 1.68 15.43 7.55
N GLU A 24 1.98 14.29 8.13
CA GLU A 24 2.84 13.31 7.49
C GLU A 24 1.99 12.48 6.54
N LEU A 25 2.27 12.58 5.24
CA LEU A 25 1.57 11.81 4.22
C LEU A 25 2.13 10.39 4.14
N PRO A 26 1.27 9.40 3.87
CA PRO A 26 1.73 8.04 3.58
C PRO A 26 2.56 8.02 2.29
N PRO A 27 3.42 7.01 2.11
CA PRO A 27 4.16 6.81 0.87
C PRO A 27 3.22 6.73 -0.33
N PHE A 28 3.61 7.34 -1.43
CA PHE A 28 2.87 7.25 -2.69
C PHE A 28 2.91 5.80 -3.22
N SER A 29 1.78 5.31 -3.75
CA SER A 29 1.66 3.94 -4.28
C SER A 29 2.32 3.79 -5.65
N ASP A 30 3.62 4.11 -5.74
CA ASP A 30 4.32 4.27 -7.02
C ASP A 30 4.46 2.95 -7.79
N GLY A 31 4.81 1.85 -7.14
CA GLY A 31 4.94 0.53 -7.78
C GLY A 31 3.65 0.08 -8.46
N ARG A 32 2.51 0.16 -7.77
CA ARG A 32 1.19 -0.20 -8.32
C ARG A 32 0.74 0.77 -9.42
N SER A 33 1.04 2.05 -9.25
CA SER A 33 0.70 3.08 -10.23
C SER A 33 1.51 2.91 -11.51
N HIS A 34 2.80 2.64 -11.40
CA HIS A 34 3.65 2.38 -12.56
C HIS A 34 3.21 1.09 -13.29
N LEU A 35 2.89 0.04 -12.55
CA LEU A 35 2.34 -1.18 -13.14
C LEU A 35 1.05 -0.90 -13.92
N LEU A 36 0.08 -0.19 -13.32
CA LEU A 36 -1.17 0.18 -14.00
C LEU A 36 -0.89 0.97 -15.28
N TYR A 37 0.01 1.94 -15.21
CA TYR A 37 0.41 2.75 -16.36
C TYR A 37 0.97 1.90 -17.50
N ILE A 38 1.86 0.95 -17.21
CA ILE A 38 2.44 0.04 -18.21
C ILE A 38 1.32 -0.75 -18.90
N PHE A 39 0.45 -1.40 -18.13
CA PHE A 39 -0.59 -2.27 -18.69
C PHE A 39 -1.66 -1.51 -19.48
N LEU A 40 -2.04 -0.31 -19.06
CA LEU A 40 -2.97 0.53 -19.84
C LEU A 40 -2.37 1.00 -21.17
N ASN A 41 -1.06 1.06 -21.30
CA ASN A 41 -0.39 1.43 -22.54
C ASN A 41 -0.12 0.24 -23.48
N GLN A 42 -0.38 -1.00 -23.06
CA GLN A 42 -0.32 -2.18 -23.94
C GLN A 42 -1.60 -2.34 -24.78
N GLY A 43 -2.69 -1.71 -24.36
CA GLY A 43 -4.00 -1.80 -25.03
C GLY A 43 -4.12 -0.88 -26.25
N SER A 44 -5.38 -0.61 -26.64
CA SER A 44 -5.69 0.26 -27.77
C SER A 44 -5.14 1.68 -27.60
N SER A 45 -4.92 2.40 -28.70
CA SER A 45 -4.43 3.78 -28.68
C SER A 45 -5.31 4.74 -27.86
N ALA A 46 -6.59 4.46 -27.71
CA ALA A 46 -7.54 5.26 -26.95
C ALA A 46 -7.28 5.14 -25.43
N GLU A 47 -7.03 3.94 -24.93
CA GLU A 47 -6.70 3.72 -23.51
C GLU A 47 -5.31 4.26 -23.18
N GLY A 48 -4.34 4.09 -24.07
CA GLY A 48 -3.01 4.70 -23.95
C GLY A 48 -3.02 6.22 -23.86
N GLN A 49 -3.96 6.91 -24.52
CA GLN A 49 -4.12 8.36 -24.40
C GLN A 49 -4.62 8.80 -23.01
N SER A 50 -5.36 7.96 -22.33
CA SER A 50 -5.95 8.23 -21.00
C SER A 50 -5.17 7.60 -19.85
N SER A 51 -4.12 6.82 -20.12
CA SER A 51 -3.37 6.06 -19.10
C SER A 51 -2.80 6.96 -17.99
N GLU A 52 -2.27 8.14 -18.33
CA GLU A 52 -1.80 9.11 -17.33
C GLU A 52 -2.92 9.57 -16.41
N LEU A 53 -4.08 9.93 -16.98
CA LEU A 53 -5.24 10.36 -16.18
C LEU A 53 -5.74 9.25 -15.27
N TYR A 54 -5.95 8.06 -15.81
CA TYR A 54 -6.49 6.93 -15.06
C TYR A 54 -5.56 6.52 -13.93
N THR A 55 -4.27 6.46 -14.20
CA THR A 55 -3.27 6.16 -13.16
C THR A 55 -3.20 7.25 -12.10
N LEU A 56 -3.18 8.54 -12.50
CA LEU A 56 -3.13 9.66 -11.57
C LEU A 56 -4.34 9.67 -10.63
N VAL A 57 -5.55 9.53 -11.16
CA VAL A 57 -6.76 9.57 -10.32
C VAL A 57 -6.84 8.38 -9.37
N THR A 58 -6.36 7.20 -9.79
CA THR A 58 -6.28 6.02 -8.93
C THR A 58 -5.27 6.22 -7.81
N ALA A 59 -4.10 6.76 -8.13
CA ALA A 59 -3.05 7.05 -7.16
C ALA A 59 -3.49 8.11 -6.13
N LEU A 60 -4.18 9.17 -6.56
CA LEU A 60 -4.73 10.19 -5.66
C LEU A 60 -5.85 9.62 -4.77
N ALA A 61 -6.76 8.82 -5.32
CA ALA A 61 -7.79 8.16 -4.54
C ALA A 61 -7.18 7.21 -3.48
N GLN A 62 -6.17 6.41 -3.87
CA GLN A 62 -5.45 5.54 -2.93
C GLN A 62 -4.73 6.35 -1.85
N LEU A 63 -4.04 7.43 -2.22
CA LEU A 63 -3.38 8.33 -1.26
C LEU A 63 -4.37 8.90 -0.25
N GLY A 64 -5.59 9.27 -0.68
CA GLY A 64 -6.66 9.71 0.20
C GLY A 64 -7.07 8.64 1.22
N LEU A 65 -7.27 7.41 0.75
CA LEU A 65 -7.63 6.27 1.61
C LEU A 65 -6.51 5.92 2.60
N ASP A 66 -5.26 5.93 2.16
CA ASP A 66 -4.09 5.66 3.00
C ASP A 66 -3.87 6.78 4.03
N THR A 67 -4.14 8.04 3.67
CA THR A 67 -4.08 9.18 4.61
C THR A 67 -5.10 9.04 5.74
N HIS A 68 -6.32 8.60 5.44
CA HIS A 68 -7.32 8.26 6.46
C HIS A 68 -6.91 7.09 7.34
N GLU A 69 -6.10 6.15 6.82
CA GLU A 69 -5.58 5.04 7.63
C GLU A 69 -4.55 5.48 8.67
N GLY A 70 -3.77 6.52 8.34
CA GLY A 70 -2.75 7.11 9.21
C GLY A 70 -3.28 8.00 10.35
N ILE A 71 -4.61 8.06 10.58
CA ILE A 71 -5.18 8.84 11.69
C ILE A 71 -4.94 8.11 13.00
N ASP A 72 -4.05 8.65 13.83
CA ASP A 72 -3.76 8.13 15.16
C ASP A 72 -4.97 8.26 16.09
N ARG A 73 -5.20 7.24 16.94
CA ARG A 73 -6.29 7.17 17.90
C ARG A 73 -5.87 7.45 19.33
N SER A 74 -4.62 7.90 19.58
CA SER A 74 -4.17 8.17 20.95
C SER A 74 -5.08 9.21 21.60
N GLU A 75 -5.55 8.94 22.82
CA GLU A 75 -6.50 9.82 23.54
C GLU A 75 -5.76 10.93 24.33
N ASN A 76 -4.46 10.79 24.55
CA ASN A 76 -3.66 11.70 25.35
C ASN A 76 -3.04 12.80 24.49
N ASP A 77 -3.68 13.96 24.42
CA ASP A 77 -3.18 15.14 23.72
C ASP A 77 -3.35 16.41 24.59
N PRO A 78 -2.49 16.62 25.57
CA PRO A 78 -2.60 17.79 26.47
C PRO A 78 -2.37 19.14 25.77
N GLY A 79 -1.80 19.15 24.55
CA GLY A 79 -1.48 20.36 23.78
C GLY A 79 -2.43 20.68 22.62
N GLY A 80 -3.36 19.78 22.27
CA GLY A 80 -4.25 19.94 21.12
C GLY A 80 -3.59 19.80 19.75
N ASP A 81 -2.28 19.56 19.66
CA ASP A 81 -1.55 19.44 18.40
C ASP A 81 -1.86 18.13 17.66
N LEU A 82 -2.03 17.03 18.40
CA LEU A 82 -2.46 15.75 17.82
C LEU A 82 -3.89 15.85 17.29
N MET A 83 -4.78 16.58 17.97
CA MET A 83 -6.15 16.79 17.50
C MET A 83 -6.17 17.57 16.19
N ARG A 84 -5.35 18.62 16.07
CA ARG A 84 -5.20 19.42 14.85
C ARG A 84 -4.61 18.54 13.71
N SER A 85 -3.58 17.76 13.98
CA SER A 85 -3.00 16.83 13.01
C SER A 85 -4.02 15.81 12.49
N ARG A 86 -4.86 15.25 13.37
CA ARG A 86 -5.96 14.35 12.98
C ARG A 86 -6.97 15.03 12.07
N GLN A 87 -7.42 16.23 12.43
CA GLN A 87 -8.37 17.00 11.62
C GLN A 87 -7.79 17.29 10.23
N LEU A 88 -6.53 17.67 10.16
CA LEU A 88 -5.85 17.92 8.88
C LEU A 88 -5.66 16.65 8.07
N LYS A 89 -5.37 15.50 8.68
CA LYS A 89 -5.33 14.21 7.98
C LYS A 89 -6.69 13.82 7.39
N VAL A 90 -7.78 14.06 8.11
CA VAL A 90 -9.14 13.85 7.57
C VAL A 90 -9.36 14.74 6.35
N LEU A 91 -9.12 16.04 6.48
CA LEU A 91 -9.29 16.99 5.38
C LEU A 91 -8.38 16.69 4.19
N ALA A 92 -7.13 16.28 4.43
CA ALA A 92 -6.20 15.90 3.37
C ALA A 92 -6.66 14.64 2.63
N GLY A 93 -7.16 13.64 3.34
CA GLY A 93 -7.72 12.43 2.72
C GLY A 93 -8.95 12.74 1.86
N ASP A 94 -9.86 13.59 2.34
CA ASP A 94 -11.02 14.07 1.59
C ASP A 94 -10.60 14.89 0.36
N TYR A 95 -9.60 15.76 0.52
CA TYR A 95 -9.04 16.55 -0.58
C TYR A 95 -8.46 15.65 -1.68
N PHE A 96 -7.61 14.69 -1.36
CA PHE A 96 -7.05 13.77 -2.37
C PHE A 96 -8.14 12.92 -3.03
N SER A 97 -9.07 12.39 -2.24
CA SER A 97 -10.18 11.59 -2.76
C SER A 97 -11.10 12.39 -3.68
N SER A 98 -11.30 13.70 -3.44
CA SER A 98 -12.16 14.53 -4.29
C SER A 98 -11.61 14.73 -5.70
N TRP A 99 -10.28 14.67 -5.89
CA TRP A 99 -9.65 14.92 -7.16
C TRP A 99 -9.95 13.85 -8.21
N PHE A 100 -10.14 12.58 -7.83
CA PHE A 100 -10.52 11.57 -8.82
C PHE A 100 -11.84 11.92 -9.49
N TYR A 101 -12.82 12.35 -8.70
CA TYR A 101 -14.12 12.76 -9.20
C TYR A 101 -14.02 13.98 -10.12
N HIS A 102 -13.33 15.03 -9.67
CA HIS A 102 -13.17 16.27 -10.43
C HIS A 102 -12.48 16.03 -11.78
N LEU A 103 -11.35 15.33 -11.79
CA LEU A 103 -10.55 15.11 -13.00
C LEU A 103 -11.28 14.22 -14.02
N LEU A 104 -11.96 13.16 -13.58
CA LEU A 104 -12.73 12.27 -14.45
C LEU A 104 -13.98 12.98 -15.00
N SER A 105 -14.73 13.71 -14.17
CA SER A 105 -15.92 14.45 -14.58
C SER A 105 -15.57 15.52 -15.63
N LYS A 106 -14.47 16.23 -15.45
CA LYS A 106 -13.98 17.23 -16.42
C LYS A 106 -13.66 16.63 -17.80
N ARG A 107 -13.34 15.32 -17.85
CA ARG A 107 -13.08 14.57 -19.09
C ARG A 107 -14.29 13.83 -19.61
N GLY A 108 -15.43 13.90 -18.93
CA GLY A 108 -16.63 13.18 -19.30
C GLY A 108 -16.61 11.68 -18.98
N GLU A 109 -15.64 11.23 -18.19
CA GLU A 109 -15.44 9.81 -17.81
C GLU A 109 -16.40 9.36 -16.67
N VAL A 110 -17.69 9.59 -16.85
CA VAL A 110 -18.72 9.38 -15.81
C VAL A 110 -18.80 7.90 -15.39
N ALA A 111 -18.66 6.97 -16.36
CA ALA A 111 -18.66 5.54 -16.06
C ALA A 111 -17.52 5.14 -15.13
N LEU A 112 -16.33 5.73 -15.31
CA LEU A 112 -15.15 5.46 -14.47
C LEU A 112 -15.28 6.07 -13.07
N VAL A 113 -15.98 7.21 -12.94
CA VAL A 113 -16.36 7.74 -11.62
C VAL A 113 -17.17 6.69 -10.85
N GLY A 114 -18.19 6.08 -11.47
CA GLY A 114 -18.98 5.02 -10.86
C GLY A 114 -18.14 3.80 -10.47
N THR A 115 -17.25 3.36 -11.37
CA THR A 115 -16.35 2.21 -11.13
C THR A 115 -15.42 2.44 -9.93
N LEU A 116 -14.74 3.59 -9.87
CA LEU A 116 -13.86 3.92 -8.74
C LEU A 116 -14.64 4.14 -7.44
N SER A 117 -15.83 4.75 -7.50
CA SER A 117 -16.69 4.92 -6.31
C SER A 117 -17.09 3.56 -5.73
N THR A 118 -17.40 2.57 -6.58
CA THR A 118 -17.67 1.18 -6.14
C THR A 118 -16.42 0.57 -5.50
N ALA A 119 -15.24 0.70 -6.13
CA ALA A 119 -14.00 0.17 -5.58
C ALA A 119 -13.63 0.82 -4.22
N ILE A 120 -13.91 2.12 -4.04
CA ILE A 120 -13.74 2.81 -2.75
C ILE A 120 -14.72 2.25 -1.69
N ALA A 121 -15.96 1.97 -2.07
CA ALA A 121 -16.93 1.33 -1.16
C ALA A 121 -16.45 -0.06 -0.74
N ASP A 122 -15.95 -0.88 -1.68
CA ASP A 122 -15.39 -2.21 -1.41
C ASP A 122 -14.14 -2.14 -0.52
N PHE A 123 -13.28 -1.14 -0.71
CA PHE A 123 -12.16 -0.85 0.19
C PHE A 123 -12.65 -0.61 1.62
N ASN A 124 -13.64 0.25 1.80
CA ASN A 124 -14.17 0.59 3.12
C ASN A 124 -14.86 -0.60 3.80
N ILE A 125 -15.59 -1.43 3.04
CA ILE A 125 -16.19 -2.68 3.54
C ILE A 125 -15.09 -3.63 4.02
N THR A 126 -14.06 -3.86 3.21
CA THR A 126 -12.92 -4.72 3.54
C THR A 126 -12.19 -4.22 4.79
N LYS A 127 -11.97 -2.91 4.88
CA LYS A 127 -11.35 -2.26 6.03
C LYS A 127 -12.18 -2.41 7.31
N ALA A 128 -13.50 -2.23 7.22
CA ALA A 128 -14.39 -2.43 8.35
C ALA A 128 -14.40 -3.89 8.83
N GLN A 129 -14.35 -4.87 7.91
CA GLN A 129 -14.22 -6.29 8.24
C GLN A 129 -12.91 -6.58 8.96
N LEU A 130 -11.78 -6.05 8.46
CA LEU A 130 -10.48 -6.17 9.11
C LEU A 130 -10.52 -5.62 10.54
N TYR A 131 -11.00 -4.40 10.74
CA TYR A 131 -11.10 -3.79 12.07
C TYR A 131 -11.97 -4.59 13.03
N ARG A 132 -13.10 -5.13 12.57
CA ARG A 132 -13.96 -6.00 13.38
C ARG A 132 -13.22 -7.25 13.85
N LYS A 133 -12.45 -7.90 12.97
CA LYS A 133 -11.65 -9.08 13.31
C LYS A 133 -10.51 -8.74 14.26
N MET A 134 -9.81 -7.63 14.02
CA MET A 134 -8.76 -7.13 14.92
C MET A 134 -9.33 -6.89 16.34
N LYS A 135 -10.46 -6.19 16.45
CA LYS A 135 -11.12 -5.92 17.73
C LYS A 135 -11.57 -7.19 18.44
N GLY A 136 -12.03 -8.18 17.70
CA GLY A 136 -12.43 -9.49 18.23
C GLY A 136 -11.26 -10.43 18.53
N MET A 137 -10.02 -10.03 18.24
CA MET A 137 -8.81 -10.90 18.35
C MET A 137 -8.95 -12.21 17.56
N LEU A 138 -9.68 -12.17 16.43
CA LEU A 138 -10.02 -13.34 15.59
C LEU A 138 -9.21 -13.34 14.28
N LEU A 139 -7.99 -12.86 14.31
CA LEU A 139 -7.18 -12.63 13.10
C LEU A 139 -5.84 -13.37 13.24
N SER A 140 -5.50 -14.17 12.22
CA SER A 140 -4.14 -14.68 12.08
C SER A 140 -3.24 -13.66 11.35
N ALA A 141 -1.93 -13.78 11.54
CA ALA A 141 -0.96 -12.89 10.86
C ALA A 141 -1.07 -12.99 9.33
N ASP A 142 -1.21 -14.18 8.79
CA ASP A 142 -1.36 -14.38 7.34
C ASP A 142 -2.73 -13.88 6.83
N GLU A 143 -3.79 -13.97 7.62
CA GLU A 143 -5.07 -13.38 7.28
C GLU A 143 -5.02 -11.86 7.31
N TYR A 144 -4.36 -11.26 8.31
CA TYR A 144 -4.08 -9.84 8.36
C TYR A 144 -3.36 -9.36 7.09
N LEU A 145 -2.29 -10.05 6.69
CA LEU A 145 -1.53 -9.70 5.49
C LEU A 145 -2.39 -9.80 4.22
N ARG A 146 -3.25 -10.82 4.11
CA ARG A 146 -4.21 -10.93 2.98
C ARG A 146 -5.15 -9.73 2.90
N TYR A 147 -5.68 -9.25 4.02
CA TYR A 147 -6.49 -8.03 4.06
C TYR A 147 -5.70 -6.80 3.59
N LYS A 148 -4.44 -6.64 4.03
CA LYS A 148 -3.59 -5.53 3.60
C LYS A 148 -3.35 -5.55 2.09
N VAL A 149 -3.04 -6.72 1.54
CA VAL A 149 -2.87 -6.91 0.08
C VAL A 149 -4.17 -6.61 -0.68
N GLN A 150 -5.33 -7.05 -0.18
CA GLN A 150 -6.63 -6.79 -0.81
C GLN A 150 -6.93 -5.28 -0.83
N LEU A 151 -6.70 -4.57 0.27
CA LEU A 151 -6.86 -3.11 0.36
C LEU A 151 -5.94 -2.38 -0.64
N ASN A 152 -4.70 -2.83 -0.80
CA ASN A 152 -3.76 -2.26 -1.76
C ASN A 152 -4.17 -2.46 -3.23
N ARG A 153 -4.94 -3.51 -3.54
CA ARG A 153 -5.26 -3.92 -4.92
C ARG A 153 -6.58 -3.37 -5.43
N VAL A 154 -7.57 -3.18 -4.57
CA VAL A 154 -8.98 -3.05 -4.96
C VAL A 154 -9.25 -1.91 -5.95
N LEU A 155 -8.62 -0.73 -5.77
CA LEU A 155 -8.77 0.39 -6.69
C LEU A 155 -8.13 0.09 -8.05
N PHE A 156 -6.97 -0.52 -8.06
CA PHE A 156 -6.23 -0.86 -9.27
C PHE A 156 -6.92 -1.96 -10.09
N LEU A 157 -7.51 -2.96 -9.41
CA LEU A 157 -8.29 -4.03 -10.06
C LEU A 157 -9.52 -3.50 -10.80
N SER A 158 -10.04 -2.33 -10.45
CA SER A 158 -11.17 -1.71 -11.16
C SER A 158 -10.86 -1.39 -12.62
N PHE A 159 -9.58 -1.36 -13.00
CA PHE A 159 -9.11 -1.17 -14.37
C PHE A 159 -8.90 -2.47 -15.16
N THR A 160 -9.06 -3.64 -14.54
CA THR A 160 -8.91 -4.92 -15.25
C THR A 160 -9.71 -5.00 -16.57
N PRO A 161 -10.95 -4.46 -16.67
CA PRO A 161 -11.69 -4.45 -17.93
C PRO A 161 -11.07 -3.60 -19.05
N LYS A 162 -10.11 -2.72 -18.72
CA LYS A 162 -9.37 -1.88 -19.68
C LYS A 162 -8.02 -2.47 -20.08
N ILE A 163 -7.61 -3.55 -19.43
CA ILE A 163 -6.36 -4.27 -19.74
C ILE A 163 -6.62 -5.21 -20.92
N GLU A 164 -5.66 -5.33 -21.82
CA GLU A 164 -5.72 -6.29 -22.93
C GLU A 164 -5.98 -7.70 -22.40
N THR A 165 -6.95 -8.40 -22.96
CA THR A 165 -7.44 -9.70 -22.47
C THR A 165 -6.33 -10.73 -22.31
N ALA A 166 -5.36 -10.75 -23.25
CA ALA A 166 -4.21 -11.65 -23.20
C ALA A 166 -3.29 -11.38 -21.99
N LEU A 167 -3.30 -10.17 -21.44
CA LEU A 167 -2.42 -9.72 -20.37
C LEU A 167 -3.12 -9.71 -19.00
N VAL A 168 -4.42 -9.91 -18.91
CA VAL A 168 -5.17 -9.85 -17.64
C VAL A 168 -4.57 -10.78 -16.58
N GLY A 169 -4.25 -12.03 -16.95
CA GLY A 169 -3.69 -12.98 -15.99
C GLY A 169 -2.31 -12.56 -15.44
N LEU A 170 -1.47 -11.92 -16.26
CA LEU A 170 -0.18 -11.39 -15.85
C LEU A 170 -0.38 -10.14 -14.97
N TRP A 171 -1.26 -9.23 -15.36
CA TRP A 171 -1.65 -8.04 -14.62
C TRP A 171 -2.05 -8.36 -13.18
N GLU A 172 -3.01 -9.26 -13.02
CA GLU A 172 -3.55 -9.60 -11.70
C GLU A 172 -2.50 -10.25 -10.78
N LYS A 173 -1.62 -11.09 -11.34
CA LYS A 173 -0.53 -11.73 -10.60
C LYS A 173 0.52 -10.71 -10.18
N LEU A 174 1.01 -9.87 -11.10
CA LEU A 174 2.00 -8.85 -10.78
C LEU A 174 1.45 -7.82 -9.78
N LEU A 175 0.20 -7.40 -9.94
CA LEU A 175 -0.46 -6.49 -8.99
C LEU A 175 -0.55 -7.12 -7.60
N ALA A 176 -0.81 -8.43 -7.50
CA ALA A 176 -0.85 -9.14 -6.23
C ALA A 176 0.53 -9.15 -5.56
N GLU A 177 1.57 -9.50 -6.30
CA GLU A 177 2.93 -9.59 -5.77
C GLU A 177 3.50 -8.22 -5.39
N ILE A 178 3.35 -7.19 -6.23
CA ILE A 178 3.79 -5.83 -5.89
C ILE A 178 3.05 -5.33 -4.64
N SER A 179 1.73 -5.55 -4.56
CA SER A 179 0.96 -5.17 -3.37
C SER A 179 1.39 -5.93 -2.11
N LEU A 180 1.80 -7.18 -2.25
CA LEU A 180 2.35 -7.99 -1.15
C LEU A 180 3.72 -7.46 -0.71
N CYS A 181 4.62 -7.16 -1.65
CA CYS A 181 5.92 -6.58 -1.34
C CYS A 181 5.80 -5.25 -0.60
N GLU A 182 4.91 -4.34 -1.08
CA GLU A 182 4.65 -3.05 -0.39
C GLU A 182 4.10 -3.25 1.02
N ALA A 183 3.17 -4.20 1.20
CA ALA A 183 2.64 -4.54 2.51
C ALA A 183 3.73 -5.07 3.44
N LEU A 184 4.57 -6.01 2.98
CA LEU A 184 5.67 -6.59 3.76
C LEU A 184 6.71 -5.54 4.15
N ALA A 185 7.12 -4.67 3.21
CA ALA A 185 8.05 -3.58 3.49
C ALA A 185 7.47 -2.59 4.54
N THR A 186 6.18 -2.33 4.46
CA THR A 186 5.48 -1.49 5.45
C THR A 186 5.45 -2.17 6.82
N GLU A 187 5.17 -3.47 6.88
CA GLU A 187 5.13 -4.22 8.14
C GLU A 187 6.52 -4.36 8.79
N LEU A 188 7.59 -4.45 8.00
CA LEU A 188 8.97 -4.41 8.50
C LEU A 188 9.26 -3.06 9.21
N ARG A 189 8.88 -1.93 8.59
CA ARG A 189 9.05 -0.61 9.21
C ARG A 189 8.20 -0.46 10.47
N ARG A 190 6.93 -0.87 10.42
CA ARG A 190 6.01 -0.80 11.56
C ARG A 190 6.47 -1.63 12.74
N SER A 191 6.99 -2.82 12.51
CA SER A 191 7.47 -3.72 13.57
C SER A 191 8.65 -3.13 14.35
N ASN A 192 9.44 -2.26 13.71
CA ASN A 192 10.59 -1.61 14.33
C ASN A 192 10.24 -0.29 15.07
N ALA A 193 9.03 0.24 14.88
CA ALA A 193 8.53 1.44 15.54
C ALA A 193 7.45 1.07 16.56
N LEU A 194 7.77 1.09 17.87
CA LEU A 194 6.86 0.61 18.93
C LEU A 194 5.47 1.28 18.88
N SER A 195 5.42 2.58 18.56
CA SER A 195 4.15 3.32 18.41
C SER A 195 3.23 2.77 17.31
N GLN A 196 3.78 2.01 16.35
CA GLN A 196 3.05 1.41 15.22
C GLN A 196 3.01 -0.12 15.29
N ALA A 197 3.73 -0.71 16.23
CA ALA A 197 3.96 -2.15 16.32
C ALA A 197 2.70 -2.93 16.73
N LEU A 198 1.88 -2.36 17.62
CA LEU A 198 0.62 -2.98 18.03
C LEU A 198 -0.35 -3.08 16.83
N GLY A 199 -0.88 -4.29 16.62
CA GLY A 199 -1.72 -4.59 15.47
C GLY A 199 -0.98 -4.76 14.14
N SER A 200 0.37 -4.79 14.11
CA SER A 200 1.19 -5.15 12.95
C SER A 200 1.15 -6.65 12.67
N TYR A 201 1.73 -7.07 11.55
CA TYR A 201 1.94 -8.50 11.24
C TYR A 201 2.68 -9.22 12.37
N SER A 202 3.77 -8.63 12.87
CA SER A 202 4.57 -9.23 13.96
C SER A 202 3.78 -9.38 15.25
N TYR A 203 2.93 -8.42 15.59
CA TYR A 203 2.02 -8.53 16.73
C TYR A 203 1.08 -9.74 16.61
N TRP A 204 0.40 -9.89 15.48
CA TRP A 204 -0.48 -11.04 15.23
C TRP A 204 0.28 -12.35 15.23
N LYS A 205 1.49 -12.37 14.62
CA LYS A 205 2.34 -13.57 14.57
C LYS A 205 2.79 -14.03 15.95
N MET A 206 3.17 -13.10 16.81
CA MET A 206 3.51 -13.42 18.20
C MET A 206 2.29 -13.92 18.96
N LEU A 207 1.12 -13.32 18.82
CA LEU A 207 -0.09 -13.76 19.49
C LEU A 207 -0.52 -15.20 19.13
N GLU A 208 -0.21 -15.69 17.94
CA GLU A 208 -0.51 -17.08 17.53
C GLU A 208 0.27 -18.12 18.32
N THR A 209 1.49 -17.80 18.78
CA THR A 209 2.46 -18.78 19.30
C THR A 209 2.98 -18.44 20.69
N ALA A 210 2.67 -17.28 21.21
CA ALA A 210 3.13 -16.81 22.51
C ALA A 210 2.49 -17.58 23.69
N SER A 211 3.22 -17.69 24.80
CA SER A 211 2.67 -18.21 26.07
C SER A 211 1.53 -17.32 26.57
N GLU A 212 0.69 -17.82 27.46
CA GLU A 212 -0.40 -17.02 28.04
C GLU A 212 0.09 -15.73 28.71
N GLU A 213 1.25 -15.80 29.38
CA GLU A 213 1.87 -14.65 30.03
C GLU A 213 2.29 -13.58 28.99
N GLU A 214 2.95 -14.00 27.90
CA GLU A 214 3.36 -13.11 26.81
C GLU A 214 2.15 -12.55 26.04
N GLN A 215 1.09 -13.36 25.86
CA GLN A 215 -0.15 -12.87 25.28
C GLN A 215 -0.83 -11.80 26.14
N ARG A 216 -0.79 -11.94 27.47
CA ARG A 216 -1.28 -10.91 28.40
C ARG A 216 -0.46 -9.62 28.27
N LEU A 217 0.87 -9.75 28.18
CA LEU A 217 1.76 -8.62 27.97
C LEU A 217 1.49 -7.91 26.64
N LEU A 218 1.33 -8.65 25.54
CA LEU A 218 1.03 -8.10 24.22
C LEU A 218 -0.35 -7.41 24.15
N ARG A 219 -1.35 -7.94 24.87
CA ARG A 219 -2.71 -7.36 24.92
C ARG A 219 -2.83 -6.19 25.89
N GLY A 220 -1.90 -6.09 26.85
CA GLY A 220 -1.87 -4.99 27.79
C GLY A 220 -1.22 -3.76 27.19
N ASN A 221 -1.80 -2.78 26.71
CA ASN A 221 -1.34 -1.56 26.00
C ASN A 221 -0.05 -0.88 26.55
N GLU A 222 0.68 -1.50 27.47
CA GLU A 222 1.84 -0.94 28.18
C GLU A 222 3.13 -1.75 27.93
N ILE A 223 3.24 -2.45 26.78
CA ILE A 223 4.47 -3.15 26.46
C ILE A 223 5.64 -2.17 26.26
N GLU A 224 6.74 -2.40 26.96
CA GLU A 224 7.94 -1.61 26.81
C GLU A 224 8.71 -2.00 25.53
N LEU A 225 9.47 -1.04 24.97
CA LEU A 225 10.29 -1.29 23.78
C LEU A 225 11.27 -2.45 23.95
N LYS A 226 11.81 -2.62 25.17
CA LYS A 226 12.73 -3.72 25.51
C LYS A 226 12.06 -5.09 25.37
N ASP A 227 10.85 -5.22 25.91
CA ASP A 227 10.11 -6.47 25.87
C ASP A 227 9.60 -6.77 24.47
N TRP A 228 9.13 -5.75 23.75
CA TRP A 228 8.80 -5.88 22.34
C TRP A 228 9.97 -6.43 21.51
N LYS A 229 11.15 -5.82 21.62
CA LYS A 229 12.36 -6.30 20.92
C LYS A 229 12.75 -7.72 21.29
N LYS A 230 12.63 -8.09 22.57
CA LYS A 230 12.88 -9.45 23.05
C LYS A 230 11.93 -10.48 22.42
N LEU A 231 10.64 -10.14 22.34
CA LEU A 231 9.64 -11.00 21.70
C LEU A 231 9.87 -11.07 20.17
N MET A 232 10.17 -9.97 19.51
CA MET A 232 10.53 -9.94 18.09
C MET A 232 11.69 -10.89 17.76
N MET A 233 12.74 -10.88 18.59
CA MET A 233 13.89 -11.79 18.45
C MET A 233 13.51 -13.23 18.72
N LYS A 234 12.76 -13.49 19.81
CA LYS A 234 12.31 -14.85 20.20
C LYS A 234 11.50 -15.51 19.09
N TYR A 235 10.58 -14.78 18.49
CA TYR A 235 9.68 -15.27 17.45
C TYR A 235 10.19 -15.04 16.02
N LYS A 236 11.42 -14.51 15.87
CA LYS A 236 12.11 -14.26 14.58
C LYS A 236 11.25 -13.49 13.58
N CYS A 237 10.48 -12.50 14.04
CA CYS A 237 9.49 -11.81 13.21
C CYS A 237 10.13 -11.06 12.04
N ASP A 238 11.28 -10.41 12.25
CA ASP A 238 11.99 -9.70 11.18
C ASP A 238 12.50 -10.68 10.09
N SER A 239 13.07 -11.82 10.49
CA SER A 239 13.50 -12.85 9.55
C SER A 239 12.32 -13.39 8.74
N LEU A 240 11.18 -13.69 9.39
CA LEU A 240 9.98 -14.17 8.71
C LEU A 240 9.44 -13.17 7.66
N LEU A 241 9.42 -11.88 8.00
CA LEU A 241 8.98 -10.83 7.08
C LEU A 241 9.97 -10.66 5.92
N THR A 242 11.27 -10.68 6.20
CA THR A 242 12.33 -10.56 5.20
C THR A 242 12.32 -11.77 4.25
N ASP A 243 12.16 -12.98 4.76
CA ASP A 243 12.06 -14.20 3.94
C ASP A 243 10.83 -14.16 3.02
N LYS A 244 9.67 -13.71 3.53
CA LYS A 244 8.46 -13.52 2.73
C LYS A 244 8.68 -12.46 1.63
N LEU A 245 9.38 -11.37 1.95
CA LEU A 245 9.69 -10.32 0.98
C LEU A 245 10.60 -10.84 -0.14
N HIS A 246 11.65 -11.58 0.20
CA HIS A 246 12.53 -12.22 -0.80
C HIS A 246 11.76 -13.20 -1.68
N GLN A 247 10.89 -14.04 -1.10
CA GLN A 247 10.04 -14.97 -1.88
C GLN A 247 9.12 -14.22 -2.84
N CYS A 248 8.54 -13.09 -2.40
CA CYS A 248 7.70 -12.24 -3.24
C CYS A 248 8.48 -11.67 -4.42
N ILE A 249 9.70 -11.17 -4.20
CA ILE A 249 10.58 -10.64 -5.26
C ILE A 249 10.94 -11.75 -6.26
N GLN A 250 11.28 -12.94 -5.79
CA GLN A 250 11.54 -14.09 -6.64
C GLN A 250 10.32 -14.49 -7.47
N SER A 251 9.11 -14.41 -6.89
CA SER A 251 7.85 -14.66 -7.60
C SER A 251 7.67 -13.67 -8.75
N ILE A 252 7.90 -12.35 -8.50
CA ILE A 252 7.84 -11.32 -9.55
C ILE A 252 8.83 -11.64 -10.66
N GLN A 253 10.10 -11.92 -10.32
CA GLN A 253 11.13 -12.27 -11.30
C GLN A 253 10.75 -13.50 -12.13
N GLY A 254 10.17 -14.53 -11.50
CA GLY A 254 9.65 -15.72 -12.19
C GLY A 254 8.49 -15.40 -13.15
N LEU A 255 7.60 -14.49 -12.80
CA LEU A 255 6.53 -14.02 -13.69
C LEU A 255 7.10 -13.28 -14.91
N LEU A 256 8.14 -12.46 -14.73
CA LEU A 256 8.78 -11.72 -15.82
C LEU A 256 9.48 -12.64 -16.83
N GLN A 257 10.06 -13.75 -16.38
CA GLN A 257 10.67 -14.75 -17.29
C GLN A 257 9.66 -15.34 -18.28
N GLY A 258 8.37 -15.35 -17.95
CA GLY A 258 7.30 -15.82 -18.83
C GLY A 258 6.84 -14.81 -19.89
N VAL A 259 7.29 -13.55 -19.81
CA VAL A 259 6.89 -12.47 -20.74
C VAL A 259 7.68 -12.59 -22.04
N LYS A 260 6.97 -12.75 -23.16
CA LYS A 260 7.57 -12.91 -24.49
C LYS A 260 7.75 -11.60 -25.25
N ASP A 261 6.95 -10.60 -24.93
CA ASP A 261 7.05 -9.26 -25.53
C ASP A 261 8.25 -8.52 -24.92
N GLU A 262 9.25 -8.24 -25.75
CA GLU A 262 10.50 -7.58 -25.30
C GLU A 262 10.25 -6.14 -24.83
N GLY A 263 9.29 -5.43 -25.43
CA GLY A 263 8.95 -4.07 -25.06
C GLY A 263 8.29 -4.04 -23.67
N LEU A 264 7.30 -4.90 -23.45
CA LEU A 264 6.66 -5.05 -22.15
C LEU A 264 7.65 -5.51 -21.08
N LEU A 265 8.50 -6.48 -21.39
CA LEU A 265 9.53 -6.98 -20.47
C LEU A 265 10.51 -5.88 -20.04
N THR A 266 10.95 -5.04 -20.98
CA THR A 266 11.85 -3.91 -20.69
C THR A 266 11.19 -2.92 -19.71
N GLU A 267 9.93 -2.55 -19.93
CA GLU A 267 9.19 -1.64 -19.04
C GLU A 267 8.95 -2.25 -17.65
N LEU A 268 8.63 -3.54 -17.57
CA LEU A 268 8.44 -4.24 -16.30
C LEU A 268 9.74 -4.39 -15.51
N ASN A 269 10.85 -4.62 -16.17
CA ASN A 269 12.16 -4.65 -15.51
C ASN A 269 12.55 -3.25 -14.98
N ALA A 270 12.35 -2.20 -15.78
CA ALA A 270 12.60 -0.82 -15.34
C ALA A 270 11.74 -0.44 -14.12
N LEU A 271 10.47 -0.87 -14.10
CA LEU A 271 9.63 -0.73 -12.91
C LEU A 271 10.23 -1.47 -11.72
N LEU A 272 10.61 -2.73 -11.89
CA LEU A 272 11.13 -3.57 -10.80
C LEU A 272 12.42 -2.99 -10.21
N ASP A 273 13.33 -2.49 -11.03
CA ASP A 273 14.58 -1.88 -10.58
C ASP A 273 14.31 -0.67 -9.67
N VAL A 274 13.42 0.25 -10.09
CA VAL A 274 13.03 1.40 -9.27
C VAL A 274 12.29 0.97 -8.00
N PHE A 275 11.40 -0.01 -8.13
CA PHE A 275 10.61 -0.52 -7.01
C PHE A 275 11.48 -1.16 -5.93
N LEU A 276 12.50 -1.94 -6.32
CA LEU A 276 13.44 -2.58 -5.39
C LEU A 276 14.31 -1.56 -4.64
N LEU A 277 14.68 -0.44 -5.28
CA LEU A 277 15.36 0.67 -4.62
C LEU A 277 14.51 1.37 -3.57
N GLN A 278 13.19 1.44 -3.78
CA GLN A 278 12.24 2.05 -2.84
C GLN A 278 11.91 1.14 -1.65
N ILE A 279 11.96 -0.18 -1.87
CA ILE A 279 11.84 -1.16 -0.79
C ILE A 279 13.24 -1.35 -0.19
N GLU A 280 13.58 -0.53 0.82
CA GLU A 280 14.79 -0.74 1.63
C GLU A 280 14.73 -2.12 2.28
N ILE A 281 15.47 -3.09 1.72
CA ILE A 281 15.60 -4.43 2.29
C ILE A 281 16.64 -4.31 3.41
N PRO A 282 16.27 -4.51 4.69
CA PRO A 282 17.23 -4.49 5.78
C PRO A 282 18.29 -5.58 5.54
N GLY A 283 19.56 -5.21 5.36
CA GLY A 283 20.68 -6.14 5.20
C GLY A 283 21.44 -6.03 3.87
N GLN A 284 20.95 -5.33 2.84
CA GLN A 284 21.74 -5.12 1.60
C GLN A 284 22.69 -3.90 1.67
N ALA A 285 22.49 -2.97 2.58
CA ALA A 285 23.33 -1.78 2.75
C ALA A 285 24.74 -2.05 3.33
N ALA A 286 25.12 -3.29 3.62
CA ALA A 286 26.40 -3.66 4.27
C ALA A 286 27.42 -4.36 3.36
N VAL A 287 27.19 -4.45 2.05
CA VAL A 287 28.10 -5.20 1.13
C VAL A 287 28.86 -4.28 0.16
N GLU A 288 28.52 -2.99 0.11
CA GLU A 288 29.29 -2.00 -0.67
C GLU A 288 29.95 -0.98 0.25
N GLY A 289 31.01 -1.40 0.95
CA GLY A 289 31.89 -0.56 1.74
C GLY A 289 33.29 -1.15 1.80
#